data_a02a1239573d50fac2c8e57049482fb5
#
_entry.id   a02a1239573d50fac2c8e57049482fb5
#
_cell.length_a   1.000
_cell.length_b   1.000
_cell.length_c   1.000
_cell.angle_alpha   90.00
_cell.angle_beta   90.00
_cell.angle_gamma   90.00
#
_symmetry.space_group_name_H-M   'P 1'
#
loop_
_entity.id
_entity.type
_entity.pdbx_description
1 polymer ?
#
loop_
_entity_poly.entity_id
_entity_poly.type
_entity_poly.pdbx_seq_one_letter_code
_entity_poly.pdbx_strand_id
1 'polypeptide(L)'
;RGLGDVYKRQVVLPCIALGLAAFIMQSSESIVTVCFNSSLLRYGGDIAVGAMTILTSVMQFAMLPLQGIAQGAQPISSYNYGAKNADRVKKTFRLLLITCLSYSVLLWAAVQLVPRVFVSIFTADTDLIGFTAPMLKIYLGGLFLFGIQIACQMTFTSLGKAVNSIIVAVVRKFVLLIPLIYIMPHMISDSTTGVYMAEPIADITAVIFTSVLFTFQFKKALAEIQN
;
A
#
# COMPACT_ATOMS: atom_id res chain seq x y z
N ARG A 1 -4.14 4.89 43.32
CA ARG A 1 -4.99 5.14 42.13
C ARG A 1 -5.19 3.81 41.45
N GLY A 2 -6.39 3.23 41.65
CA GLY A 2 -6.59 1.81 41.46
C GLY A 2 -6.96 1.41 40.04
N LEU A 3 -6.95 0.10 39.81
CA LEU A 3 -7.38 -0.63 38.59
C LEU A 3 -8.75 -0.17 38.00
N GLY A 4 -9.58 0.54 38.78
CA GLY A 4 -10.86 1.08 38.35
C GLY A 4 -10.80 2.17 37.25
N ASP A 5 -9.64 2.84 37.08
CA ASP A 5 -9.49 3.88 36.04
C ASP A 5 -9.17 3.29 34.65
N VAL A 6 -8.67 2.04 34.60
CA VAL A 6 -8.37 1.34 33.36
C VAL A 6 -9.64 0.87 32.65
N TYR A 7 -10.74 0.68 33.40
CA TYR A 7 -12.04 0.21 32.90
C TYR A 7 -13.01 1.34 32.53
N LYS A 8 -12.55 2.61 32.53
CA LYS A 8 -13.43 3.68 32.09
C LYS A 8 -13.77 3.50 30.62
N ARG A 9 -15.06 3.47 30.33
CA ARG A 9 -15.65 3.39 28.97
C ARG A 9 -14.99 4.37 27.97
N GLN A 10 -14.46 5.48 28.47
CA GLN A 10 -13.75 6.52 27.73
C GLN A 10 -12.36 6.08 27.20
N VAL A 11 -11.73 5.07 27.83
CA VAL A 11 -10.43 4.53 27.38
C VAL A 11 -10.63 3.28 26.54
N VAL A 12 -11.55 2.41 26.93
CA VAL A 12 -11.79 1.12 26.27
C VAL A 12 -12.41 1.32 24.87
N LEU A 13 -13.38 2.22 24.71
CA LEU A 13 -14.04 2.49 23.42
C LEU A 13 -13.07 2.96 22.34
N PRO A 14 -12.18 3.93 22.54
CA PRO A 14 -11.15 4.28 21.56
C PRO A 14 -10.18 3.15 21.24
N CYS A 15 -9.80 2.32 22.23
CA CYS A 15 -8.95 1.15 21.99
C CYS A 15 -9.64 0.11 21.10
N ILE A 16 -10.92 -0.18 21.37
CA ILE A 16 -11.72 -1.09 20.53
C ILE A 16 -11.88 -0.51 19.11
N ALA A 17 -12.15 0.80 18.98
CA ALA A 17 -12.27 1.44 17.67
C ALA A 17 -10.98 1.35 16.84
N LEU A 18 -9.82 1.54 17.48
CA LEU A 18 -8.51 1.37 16.83
C LEU A 18 -8.27 -0.09 16.43
N GLY A 19 -8.59 -1.03 17.30
CA GLY A 19 -8.49 -2.47 17.01
C GLY A 19 -9.40 -2.89 15.87
N LEU A 20 -10.64 -2.37 15.85
CA LEU A 20 -11.60 -2.65 14.79
C LEU A 20 -11.13 -2.07 13.44
N ALA A 21 -10.55 -0.88 13.44
CA ALA A 21 -9.97 -0.29 12.25
C ALA A 21 -8.81 -1.15 11.68
N ALA A 22 -7.91 -1.61 12.54
CA ALA A 22 -6.84 -2.52 12.14
C ALA A 22 -7.38 -3.86 11.63
N PHE A 23 -8.41 -4.41 12.27
CA PHE A 23 -9.09 -5.62 11.84
C PHE A 23 -9.72 -5.47 10.45
N ILE A 24 -10.44 -4.38 10.19
CA ILE A 24 -11.04 -4.10 8.89
C ILE A 24 -9.96 -3.98 7.81
N MET A 25 -8.84 -3.31 8.10
CA MET A 25 -7.73 -3.18 7.16
C MET A 25 -7.12 -4.54 6.84
N GLN A 26 -6.88 -5.39 7.84
CA GLN A 26 -6.30 -6.72 7.64
C GLN A 26 -7.27 -7.68 6.94
N SER A 27 -8.55 -7.65 7.31
CA SER A 27 -9.59 -8.44 6.64
C SER A 27 -9.75 -8.04 5.17
N SER A 28 -9.55 -6.77 4.83
CA SER A 28 -9.59 -6.31 3.45
C SER A 28 -8.51 -6.94 2.56
N GLU A 29 -7.32 -7.25 3.10
CA GLU A 29 -6.27 -7.98 2.38
C GLU A 29 -6.72 -9.40 2.05
N SER A 30 -7.34 -10.09 3.02
CA SER A 30 -7.86 -11.44 2.79
C SER A 30 -8.95 -11.46 1.71
N ILE A 31 -9.85 -10.48 1.71
CA ILE A 31 -10.89 -10.36 0.68
C ILE A 31 -10.27 -10.15 -0.71
N VAL A 32 -9.31 -9.25 -0.83
CA VAL A 32 -8.60 -9.00 -2.09
C VAL A 32 -7.90 -10.27 -2.58
N THR A 33 -7.23 -11.00 -1.69
CA THR A 33 -6.55 -12.26 -2.01
C THR A 33 -7.54 -13.31 -2.53
N VAL A 34 -8.70 -13.45 -1.90
CA VAL A 34 -9.76 -14.37 -2.37
C VAL A 34 -10.28 -13.96 -3.74
N CYS A 35 -10.50 -12.66 -4.00
CA CYS A 35 -10.93 -12.16 -5.30
C CYS A 35 -9.90 -12.46 -6.40
N PHE A 36 -8.60 -12.22 -6.13
CA PHE A 36 -7.52 -12.55 -7.07
C PHE A 36 -7.46 -14.04 -7.35
N ASN A 37 -7.41 -14.87 -6.30
CA ASN A 37 -7.29 -16.32 -6.46
C ASN A 37 -8.50 -16.91 -7.20
N SER A 38 -9.72 -16.44 -6.91
CA SER A 38 -10.93 -16.87 -7.60
C SER A 38 -10.91 -16.54 -9.09
N SER A 39 -10.50 -15.31 -9.45
CA SER A 39 -10.36 -14.88 -10.84
C SER A 39 -9.24 -15.61 -11.55
N LEU A 40 -8.07 -15.74 -10.94
CA LEU A 40 -6.90 -16.42 -11.54
C LEU A 40 -7.14 -17.90 -11.72
N LEU A 41 -7.80 -18.59 -10.79
CA LEU A 41 -8.17 -19.99 -10.94
C LEU A 41 -9.10 -20.18 -12.14
N ARG A 42 -10.03 -19.27 -12.36
CA ARG A 42 -10.98 -19.34 -13.48
C ARG A 42 -10.33 -19.14 -14.84
N TYR A 43 -9.36 -18.23 -14.97
CA TYR A 43 -8.80 -17.81 -16.26
C TYR A 43 -7.42 -18.42 -16.54
N GLY A 44 -6.62 -18.70 -15.52
CA GLY A 44 -5.23 -19.16 -15.66
C GLY A 44 -4.90 -20.48 -14.95
N GLY A 45 -5.89 -21.06 -14.22
CA GLY A 45 -5.70 -22.33 -13.52
C GLY A 45 -4.69 -22.25 -12.36
N ASP A 46 -4.21 -23.43 -11.93
CA ASP A 46 -3.34 -23.56 -10.74
C ASP A 46 -1.99 -22.85 -10.90
N ILE A 47 -1.44 -22.80 -12.11
CA ILE A 47 -0.17 -22.11 -12.36
C ILE A 47 -0.28 -20.60 -12.09
N ALA A 48 -1.42 -19.97 -12.45
CA ALA A 48 -1.64 -18.56 -12.21
C ALA A 48 -1.83 -18.28 -10.70
N VAL A 49 -2.52 -19.14 -9.96
CA VAL A 49 -2.65 -19.01 -8.51
C VAL A 49 -1.29 -19.19 -7.82
N GLY A 50 -0.49 -20.19 -8.27
CA GLY A 50 0.88 -20.39 -7.79
C GLY A 50 1.77 -19.16 -8.05
N ALA A 51 1.69 -18.60 -9.25
CA ALA A 51 2.39 -17.37 -9.60
C ALA A 51 1.97 -16.21 -8.70
N MET A 52 0.67 -16.02 -8.42
CA MET A 52 0.16 -14.97 -7.53
C MET A 52 0.76 -15.04 -6.12
N THR A 53 0.95 -16.25 -5.60
CA THR A 53 1.61 -16.45 -4.30
C THR A 53 3.04 -15.91 -4.30
N ILE A 54 3.79 -16.12 -5.39
CA ILE A 54 5.14 -15.59 -5.55
C ILE A 54 5.10 -14.06 -5.71
N LEU A 55 4.19 -13.53 -6.54
CA LEU A 55 4.05 -12.09 -6.77
C LEU A 55 3.75 -11.33 -5.48
N THR A 56 2.81 -11.83 -4.67
CA THR A 56 2.48 -11.25 -3.37
C THR A 56 3.63 -11.34 -2.38
N SER A 57 4.40 -12.43 -2.39
CA SER A 57 5.58 -12.58 -1.55
C SER A 57 6.69 -11.58 -1.92
N VAL A 58 6.96 -11.40 -3.21
CA VAL A 58 7.90 -10.36 -3.71
C VAL A 58 7.43 -8.97 -3.31
N MET A 59 6.13 -8.68 -3.46
CA MET A 59 5.54 -7.39 -3.07
C MET A 59 5.67 -7.13 -1.57
N GLN A 60 5.37 -8.12 -0.72
CA GLN A 60 5.55 -7.99 0.73
C GLN A 60 7.01 -7.72 1.10
N PHE A 61 7.95 -8.48 0.52
CA PHE A 61 9.37 -8.24 0.73
C PHE A 61 9.79 -6.82 0.30
N ALA A 62 9.27 -6.35 -0.82
CA ALA A 62 9.49 -4.99 -1.32
C ALA A 62 8.95 -3.91 -0.37
N MET A 63 7.83 -4.18 0.30
CA MET A 63 7.16 -3.22 1.19
C MET A 63 7.83 -3.07 2.56
N LEU A 64 8.53 -4.08 3.07
CA LEU A 64 9.12 -4.05 4.41
C LEU A 64 10.07 -2.86 4.63
N PRO A 65 11.07 -2.57 3.75
CA PRO A 65 11.93 -1.41 3.93
C PRO A 65 11.17 -0.08 3.82
N LEU A 66 10.19 0.02 2.91
CA LEU A 66 9.36 1.22 2.79
C LEU A 66 8.58 1.52 4.06
N GLN A 67 7.97 0.49 4.65
CA GLN A 67 7.27 0.61 5.91
C GLN A 67 8.21 0.98 7.05
N GLY A 68 9.41 0.40 7.10
CA GLY A 68 10.43 0.73 8.09
C GLY A 68 10.86 2.20 8.02
N ILE A 69 11.15 2.71 6.82
CA ILE A 69 11.47 4.13 6.58
C ILE A 69 10.33 5.03 7.04
N ALA A 70 9.09 4.68 6.66
CA ALA A 70 7.91 5.45 7.00
C ALA A 70 7.64 5.49 8.51
N GLN A 71 7.74 4.33 9.18
CA GLN A 71 7.59 4.22 10.64
C GLN A 71 8.68 4.97 11.39
N GLY A 72 9.92 4.99 10.88
CA GLY A 72 11.01 5.78 11.45
C GLY A 72 10.77 7.30 11.37
N ALA A 73 10.10 7.78 10.32
CA ALA A 73 9.75 9.19 10.17
C ALA A 73 8.52 9.60 11.00
N GLN A 74 7.65 8.66 11.39
CA GLN A 74 6.40 8.93 12.10
C GLN A 74 6.60 9.72 13.39
N PRO A 75 7.45 9.30 14.37
CA PRO A 75 7.63 10.03 15.61
C PRO A 75 8.19 11.45 15.39
N ILE A 76 9.07 11.62 14.39
CA ILE A 76 9.63 12.93 14.05
C ILE A 76 8.53 13.88 13.56
N SER A 77 7.66 13.40 12.66
CA SER A 77 6.54 14.18 12.14
C SER A 77 5.53 14.52 13.24
N SER A 78 5.14 13.54 14.07
CA SER A 78 4.17 13.71 15.16
C SER A 78 4.67 14.69 16.21
N TYR A 79 5.93 14.57 16.63
CA TYR A 79 6.54 15.49 17.60
C TYR A 79 6.55 16.93 17.10
N ASN A 80 7.04 17.15 15.87
CA ASN A 80 7.13 18.50 15.31
C ASN A 80 5.74 19.12 15.03
N TYR A 81 4.75 18.28 14.70
CA TYR A 81 3.36 18.74 14.56
C TYR A 81 2.78 19.19 15.91
N GLY A 82 2.97 18.39 16.98
CA GLY A 82 2.57 18.78 18.34
C GLY A 82 3.30 20.01 18.88
N ALA A 83 4.56 20.21 18.49
CA ALA A 83 5.36 21.38 18.80
C ALA A 83 5.03 22.61 17.93
N LYS A 84 4.00 22.54 17.08
CA LYS A 84 3.59 23.60 16.13
C LYS A 84 4.69 24.06 15.17
N ASN A 85 5.66 23.20 14.84
CA ASN A 85 6.79 23.52 13.97
C ASN A 85 6.50 23.09 12.52
N ALA A 86 5.74 23.90 11.79
CA ALA A 86 5.31 23.60 10.43
C ALA A 86 6.46 23.38 9.45
N ASP A 87 7.57 24.11 9.59
CA ASP A 87 8.72 24.00 8.67
C ASP A 87 9.45 22.67 8.86
N ARG A 88 9.59 22.19 10.09
CA ARG A 88 10.14 20.88 10.34
C ARG A 88 9.22 19.74 9.84
N VAL A 89 7.91 19.88 9.99
CA VAL A 89 6.94 18.93 9.43
C VAL A 89 7.07 18.85 7.90
N LYS A 90 7.13 19.99 7.20
CA LYS A 90 7.37 20.05 5.75
C LYS A 90 8.69 19.39 5.35
N LYS A 91 9.78 19.69 6.08
CA LYS A 91 11.09 19.14 5.82
C LYS A 91 11.11 17.61 6.01
N THR A 92 10.50 17.11 7.07
CA THR A 92 10.39 15.67 7.34
C THR A 92 9.60 14.98 6.24
N PHE A 93 8.45 15.53 5.84
CA PHE A 93 7.67 14.98 4.72
C PHE A 93 8.48 14.95 3.42
N ARG A 94 9.17 16.04 3.08
CA ARG A 94 9.99 16.10 1.86
C ARG A 94 11.08 15.04 1.85
N LEU A 95 11.79 14.86 2.96
CA LEU A 95 12.83 13.84 3.09
C LEU A 95 12.24 12.43 3.00
N LEU A 96 11.13 12.17 3.70
CA LEU A 96 10.42 10.90 3.64
C LEU A 96 9.98 10.59 2.20
N LEU A 97 9.38 11.56 1.51
CA LEU A 97 8.93 11.40 0.13
C LEU A 97 10.10 11.06 -0.81
N ILE A 98 11.19 11.81 -0.73
CA ILE A 98 12.37 11.56 -1.57
C ILE A 98 12.95 10.17 -1.30
N THR A 99 13.09 9.78 -0.03
CA THR A 99 13.67 8.47 0.34
C THR A 99 12.78 7.32 -0.12
N CYS A 100 11.47 7.40 0.16
CA CYS A 100 10.52 6.36 -0.26
C CYS A 100 10.41 6.26 -1.78
N LEU A 101 10.38 7.39 -2.48
CA LEU A 101 10.29 7.42 -3.94
C LEU A 101 11.57 6.87 -4.58
N SER A 102 12.74 7.27 -4.09
CA SER A 102 14.03 6.75 -4.58
C SER A 102 14.12 5.24 -4.42
N TYR A 103 13.73 4.71 -3.24
CA TYR A 103 13.70 3.27 -3.01
C TYR A 103 12.73 2.56 -3.95
N SER A 104 11.49 3.09 -4.10
CA SER A 104 10.46 2.49 -4.97
C SER A 104 10.89 2.46 -6.42
N VAL A 105 11.52 3.53 -6.94
CA VAL A 105 12.00 3.60 -8.31
C VAL A 105 13.17 2.63 -8.53
N LEU A 106 14.13 2.58 -7.60
CA LEU A 106 15.27 1.66 -7.70
C LEU A 106 14.81 0.20 -7.68
N LEU A 107 13.90 -0.16 -6.78
CA LEU A 107 13.39 -1.52 -6.70
C LEU A 107 12.54 -1.88 -7.92
N TRP A 108 11.69 -0.97 -8.38
CA TRP A 108 10.93 -1.15 -9.61
C TRP A 108 11.87 -1.39 -10.80
N ALA A 109 12.91 -0.58 -10.95
CA ALA A 109 13.88 -0.77 -12.02
C ALA A 109 14.60 -2.13 -11.92
N ALA A 110 14.98 -2.56 -10.71
CA ALA A 110 15.58 -3.86 -10.50
C ALA A 110 14.65 -5.01 -10.91
N VAL A 111 13.37 -4.94 -10.51
CA VAL A 111 12.37 -5.95 -10.89
C VAL A 111 12.13 -5.96 -12.40
N GLN A 112 12.09 -4.80 -13.06
CA GLN A 112 11.90 -4.72 -14.52
C GLN A 112 13.10 -5.29 -15.29
N LEU A 113 14.31 -5.10 -14.79
CA LEU A 113 15.54 -5.56 -15.45
C LEU A 113 15.81 -7.06 -15.25
N VAL A 114 15.62 -7.56 -14.01
CA VAL A 114 15.98 -8.94 -13.65
C VAL A 114 14.85 -9.70 -12.93
N PRO A 115 13.64 -9.79 -13.51
CA PRO A 115 12.47 -10.38 -12.84
C PRO A 115 12.67 -11.86 -12.48
N ARG A 116 13.40 -12.60 -13.32
CA ARG A 116 13.68 -14.03 -13.09
C ARG A 116 14.44 -14.26 -11.79
N VAL A 117 15.38 -13.38 -11.45
CA VAL A 117 16.15 -13.47 -10.20
C VAL A 117 15.22 -13.34 -8.98
N PHE A 118 14.29 -12.41 -9.02
CA PHE A 118 13.31 -12.25 -7.92
C PHE A 118 12.39 -13.46 -7.77
N VAL A 119 11.94 -14.03 -8.87
CA VAL A 119 11.07 -15.23 -8.85
C VAL A 119 11.85 -16.46 -8.38
N SER A 120 13.10 -16.64 -8.83
CA SER A 120 13.93 -17.82 -8.49
C SER A 120 14.30 -17.90 -7.00
N ILE A 121 14.13 -16.81 -6.23
CA ILE A 121 14.28 -16.85 -4.77
C ILE A 121 13.17 -17.70 -4.11
N PHE A 122 11.99 -17.77 -4.74
CA PHE A 122 10.80 -18.41 -4.17
C PHE A 122 10.50 -19.80 -4.76
N THR A 123 11.01 -20.10 -5.95
CA THR A 123 10.77 -21.39 -6.60
C THR A 123 11.96 -21.79 -7.47
N ALA A 124 12.18 -23.11 -7.57
CA ALA A 124 13.14 -23.70 -8.50
C ALA A 124 12.48 -24.27 -9.77
N ASP A 125 11.15 -24.26 -9.84
CA ASP A 125 10.40 -24.74 -10.99
C ASP A 125 10.56 -23.80 -12.19
N THR A 126 11.16 -24.29 -13.25
CA THR A 126 11.48 -23.52 -14.47
C THR A 126 10.24 -23.06 -15.22
N ASP A 127 9.18 -23.87 -15.23
CA ASP A 127 7.93 -23.54 -15.92
C ASP A 127 7.19 -22.44 -15.17
N LEU A 128 7.13 -22.55 -13.85
CA LEU A 128 6.56 -21.52 -12.99
C LEU A 128 7.37 -20.22 -13.05
N ILE A 129 8.72 -20.28 -13.10
CA ILE A 129 9.57 -19.09 -13.28
C ILE A 129 9.28 -18.44 -14.64
N GLY A 130 9.17 -19.24 -15.71
CA GLY A 130 8.89 -18.76 -17.06
C GLY A 130 7.55 -18.01 -17.15
N PHE A 131 6.52 -18.52 -16.49
CA PHE A 131 5.20 -17.90 -16.41
C PHE A 131 5.19 -16.65 -15.50
N THR A 132 5.79 -16.77 -14.32
CA THR A 132 5.70 -15.72 -13.27
C THR A 132 6.55 -14.49 -13.59
N ALA A 133 7.72 -14.63 -14.21
CA ALA A 133 8.63 -13.52 -14.46
C ALA A 133 8.02 -12.39 -15.32
N PRO A 134 7.31 -12.63 -16.44
CA PRO A 134 6.61 -11.58 -17.15
C PRO A 134 5.43 -11.00 -16.36
N MET A 135 4.71 -11.84 -15.60
CA MET A 135 3.60 -11.39 -14.76
C MET A 135 4.09 -10.48 -13.61
N LEU A 136 5.28 -10.74 -13.06
CA LEU A 136 5.92 -9.89 -12.05
C LEU A 136 6.15 -8.46 -12.54
N LYS A 137 6.59 -8.30 -13.78
CA LYS A 137 6.79 -6.98 -14.40
C LYS A 137 5.49 -6.20 -14.48
N ILE A 138 4.41 -6.87 -14.83
CA ILE A 138 3.08 -6.28 -14.96
C ILE A 138 2.54 -5.93 -13.57
N TYR A 139 2.50 -6.90 -12.67
CA TYR A 139 1.93 -6.78 -11.33
C TYR A 139 2.60 -5.68 -10.50
N LEU A 140 3.93 -5.59 -10.55
CA LEU A 140 4.69 -4.52 -9.90
C LEU A 140 4.89 -3.27 -10.78
N GLY A 141 4.14 -3.15 -11.87
CA GLY A 141 4.21 -2.02 -12.79
C GLY A 141 3.96 -0.66 -12.13
N GLY A 142 3.11 -0.60 -11.10
CA GLY A 142 2.80 0.61 -10.32
C GLY A 142 3.79 0.93 -9.19
N LEU A 143 4.71 0.02 -8.88
CA LEU A 143 5.59 0.11 -7.70
C LEU A 143 6.42 1.40 -7.64
N PHE A 144 6.84 1.95 -8.79
CA PHE A 144 7.65 3.18 -8.85
C PHE A 144 6.97 4.40 -8.23
N LEU A 145 5.63 4.46 -8.21
CA LEU A 145 4.85 5.52 -7.58
C LEU A 145 4.45 5.20 -6.13
N PHE A 146 4.62 3.96 -5.70
CA PHE A 146 4.11 3.51 -4.40
C PHE A 146 4.77 4.22 -3.21
N GLY A 147 6.01 4.70 -3.39
CA GLY A 147 6.69 5.53 -2.41
C GLY A 147 5.93 6.82 -2.06
N ILE A 148 5.21 7.41 -3.02
CA ILE A 148 4.34 8.58 -2.80
C ILE A 148 3.17 8.20 -1.89
N GLN A 149 2.52 7.06 -2.20
CA GLN A 149 1.40 6.52 -1.41
C GLN A 149 1.78 6.35 0.06
N ILE A 150 2.89 5.67 0.32
CA ILE A 150 3.37 5.37 1.67
C ILE A 150 3.74 6.67 2.41
N ALA A 151 4.46 7.59 1.77
CA ALA A 151 4.86 8.85 2.39
C ALA A 151 3.64 9.71 2.79
N CYS A 152 2.65 9.84 1.91
CA CYS A 152 1.42 10.58 2.19
C CYS A 152 0.60 9.92 3.31
N GLN A 153 0.41 8.59 3.23
CA GLN A 153 -0.40 7.83 4.19
C GLN A 153 0.21 7.85 5.60
N MET A 154 1.54 7.68 5.71
CA MET A 154 2.24 7.77 6.99
C MET A 154 2.19 9.20 7.56
N THR A 155 2.30 10.22 6.71
CA THR A 155 2.17 11.60 7.17
C THR A 155 0.77 11.88 7.69
N PHE A 156 -0.30 11.43 7.04
CA PHE A 156 -1.66 11.54 7.58
C PHE A 156 -1.78 10.92 8.98
N THR A 157 -1.24 9.73 9.16
CA THR A 157 -1.25 9.04 10.45
C THR A 157 -0.47 9.83 11.50
N SER A 158 0.71 10.35 11.14
CA SER A 158 1.58 11.16 12.01
C SER A 158 0.92 12.47 12.49
N LEU A 159 0.07 13.06 11.64
CA LEU A 159 -0.66 14.30 11.95
C LEU A 159 -2.01 14.05 12.66
N GLY A 160 -2.31 12.81 13.06
CA GLY A 160 -3.58 12.44 13.67
C GLY A 160 -4.78 12.44 12.72
N LYS A 161 -4.55 12.57 11.41
CA LYS A 161 -5.58 12.52 10.36
C LYS A 161 -5.80 11.06 9.86
N ALA A 162 -5.89 10.10 10.78
CA ALA A 162 -5.99 8.66 10.47
C ALA A 162 -7.18 8.31 9.57
N VAL A 163 -8.29 9.06 9.66
CA VAL A 163 -9.47 8.87 8.80
C VAL A 163 -9.10 9.02 7.31
N ASN A 164 -8.26 10.00 6.97
CA ASN A 164 -7.81 10.20 5.58
C ASN A 164 -6.98 9.00 5.09
N SER A 165 -6.15 8.41 5.95
CA SER A 165 -5.39 7.19 5.63
C SER A 165 -6.31 6.00 5.37
N ILE A 166 -7.38 5.85 6.18
CA ILE A 166 -8.38 4.80 5.99
C ILE A 166 -9.14 5.01 4.67
N ILE A 167 -9.57 6.23 4.37
CA ILE A 167 -10.27 6.56 3.11
C ILE A 167 -9.41 6.15 1.90
N VAL A 168 -8.14 6.52 1.91
CA VAL A 168 -7.18 6.16 0.84
C VAL A 168 -7.09 4.64 0.68
N ALA A 169 -6.95 3.90 1.79
CA ALA A 169 -6.85 2.44 1.76
C ALA A 169 -8.15 1.78 1.25
N VAL A 170 -9.32 2.25 1.70
CA VAL A 170 -10.62 1.74 1.27
C VAL A 170 -10.86 2.02 -0.22
N VAL A 171 -10.59 3.24 -0.68
CA VAL A 171 -10.74 3.60 -2.10
C VAL A 171 -9.85 2.71 -2.96
N ARG A 172 -8.56 2.54 -2.61
CA ARG A 172 -7.64 1.71 -3.37
C ARG A 172 -8.14 0.25 -3.47
N LYS A 173 -8.54 -0.36 -2.35
CA LYS A 173 -8.86 -1.79 -2.30
C LYS A 173 -10.27 -2.11 -2.78
N PHE A 174 -11.27 -1.43 -2.26
CA PHE A 174 -12.68 -1.77 -2.49
C PHE A 174 -13.26 -1.06 -3.72
N VAL A 175 -12.87 0.19 -3.97
CA VAL A 175 -13.44 0.98 -5.07
C VAL A 175 -12.66 0.77 -6.36
N LEU A 176 -11.35 0.63 -6.30
CA LEU A 176 -10.50 0.49 -7.48
C LEU A 176 -10.14 -0.97 -7.74
N LEU A 177 -9.44 -1.62 -6.82
CA LEU A 177 -8.81 -2.91 -7.06
C LEU A 177 -9.84 -4.04 -7.28
N ILE A 178 -10.79 -4.23 -6.37
CA ILE A 178 -11.77 -5.33 -6.49
C ILE A 178 -12.58 -5.24 -7.79
N PRO A 179 -13.17 -4.10 -8.20
CA PRO A 179 -13.85 -4.01 -9.49
C PRO A 179 -12.92 -4.28 -10.67
N LEU A 180 -11.67 -3.78 -10.63
CA LEU A 180 -10.71 -4.00 -11.71
C LEU A 180 -10.34 -5.47 -11.87
N ILE A 181 -10.22 -6.26 -10.79
CA ILE A 181 -9.96 -7.71 -10.86
C ILE A 181 -11.01 -8.44 -11.72
N TYR A 182 -12.26 -7.98 -11.69
CA TYR A 182 -13.35 -8.60 -12.47
C TYR A 182 -13.56 -7.96 -13.85
N ILE A 183 -13.26 -6.69 -14.03
CA ILE A 183 -13.48 -5.96 -15.28
C ILE A 183 -12.32 -6.19 -16.26
N MET A 184 -11.07 -6.13 -15.81
CA MET A 184 -9.88 -6.20 -16.67
C MET A 184 -9.76 -7.48 -17.50
N PRO A 185 -10.13 -8.69 -16.99
CA PRO A 185 -10.12 -9.91 -17.79
C PRO A 185 -11.02 -9.89 -19.03
N HIS A 186 -12.04 -9.01 -19.04
CA HIS A 186 -12.95 -8.85 -20.18
C HIS A 186 -12.49 -7.79 -21.17
N MET A 187 -11.54 -6.93 -20.77
CA MET A 187 -11.02 -5.84 -21.60
C MET A 187 -9.73 -6.22 -22.34
N ILE A 188 -9.02 -7.23 -21.88
CA ILE A 188 -7.71 -7.66 -22.40
C ILE A 188 -7.85 -9.03 -23.05
N SER A 189 -7.21 -9.23 -24.20
CA SER A 189 -7.27 -10.48 -24.98
C SER A 189 -6.81 -11.70 -24.18
N ASP A 190 -5.78 -11.53 -23.33
CA ASP A 190 -5.39 -12.54 -22.35
C ASP A 190 -6.00 -12.19 -21.00
N SER A 191 -7.07 -12.90 -20.66
CA SER A 191 -7.82 -12.67 -19.41
C SER A 191 -6.95 -12.87 -18.16
N THR A 192 -5.98 -13.78 -18.19
CA THR A 192 -5.07 -14.01 -17.05
C THR A 192 -4.17 -12.81 -16.80
N THR A 193 -3.55 -12.28 -17.86
CA THR A 193 -2.78 -11.03 -17.80
C THR A 193 -3.66 -9.86 -17.35
N GLY A 194 -4.93 -9.83 -17.78
CA GLY A 194 -5.91 -8.83 -17.35
C GLY A 194 -6.09 -8.78 -15.84
N VAL A 195 -6.20 -9.94 -15.17
CA VAL A 195 -6.30 -10.00 -13.70
C VAL A 195 -5.08 -9.35 -13.04
N TYR A 196 -3.87 -9.68 -13.49
CA TYR A 196 -2.63 -9.10 -12.92
C TYR A 196 -2.50 -7.59 -13.17
N MET A 197 -3.01 -7.08 -14.29
CA MET A 197 -3.01 -5.64 -14.60
C MET A 197 -3.94 -4.82 -13.71
N ALA A 198 -4.86 -5.45 -13.00
CA ALA A 198 -5.73 -4.75 -12.05
C ALA A 198 -4.93 -4.04 -10.95
N GLU A 199 -3.85 -4.65 -10.44
CA GLU A 199 -3.02 -4.08 -9.37
C GLU A 199 -2.33 -2.77 -9.78
N PRO A 200 -1.50 -2.72 -10.85
CA PRO A 200 -0.82 -1.48 -11.22
C PRO A 200 -1.78 -0.36 -11.63
N ILE A 201 -2.92 -0.68 -12.23
CA ILE A 201 -3.93 0.33 -12.58
C ILE A 201 -4.57 0.91 -11.32
N ALA A 202 -4.93 0.04 -10.36
CA ALA A 202 -5.45 0.47 -9.07
C ALA A 202 -4.42 1.32 -8.31
N ASP A 203 -3.15 0.92 -8.31
CA ASP A 203 -2.06 1.64 -7.64
C ASP A 203 -1.84 3.03 -8.21
N ILE A 204 -1.71 3.15 -9.53
CA ILE A 204 -1.50 4.45 -10.19
C ILE A 204 -2.69 5.37 -9.91
N THR A 205 -3.92 4.88 -10.05
CA THR A 205 -5.13 5.65 -9.78
C THR A 205 -5.22 6.07 -8.32
N ALA A 206 -4.90 5.16 -7.40
CA ALA A 206 -4.89 5.43 -5.96
C ALA A 206 -3.82 6.48 -5.58
N VAL A 207 -2.63 6.43 -6.20
CA VAL A 207 -1.58 7.43 -5.96
C VAL A 207 -2.02 8.82 -6.41
N ILE A 208 -2.67 8.93 -7.57
CA ILE A 208 -3.22 10.20 -8.05
C ILE A 208 -4.25 10.73 -7.04
N PHE A 209 -5.22 9.91 -6.64
CA PHE A 209 -6.23 10.27 -5.66
C PHE A 209 -5.59 10.70 -4.32
N THR A 210 -4.64 9.91 -3.81
CA THR A 210 -3.92 10.21 -2.57
C THR A 210 -3.16 11.52 -2.64
N SER A 211 -2.47 11.79 -3.76
CA SER A 211 -1.68 13.01 -3.95
C SER A 211 -2.57 14.26 -3.95
N VAL A 212 -3.73 14.19 -4.59
CA VAL A 212 -4.72 15.28 -4.60
C VAL A 212 -5.27 15.51 -3.18
N LEU A 213 -5.76 14.45 -2.53
CA LEU A 213 -6.29 14.53 -1.17
C LEU A 213 -5.23 15.07 -0.20
N PHE A 214 -3.99 14.57 -0.31
CA PHE A 214 -2.88 14.98 0.53
C PHE A 214 -2.57 16.47 0.37
N THR A 215 -2.51 16.97 -0.84
CA THR A 215 -2.21 18.39 -1.10
C THR A 215 -3.19 19.33 -0.40
N PHE A 216 -4.48 19.00 -0.43
CA PHE A 216 -5.50 19.82 0.25
C PHE A 216 -5.44 19.68 1.77
N GLN A 217 -5.39 18.45 2.27
CA GLN A 217 -5.44 18.18 3.71
C GLN A 217 -4.15 18.58 4.43
N PHE A 218 -3.00 18.43 3.79
CA PHE A 218 -1.70 18.81 4.36
C PHE A 218 -1.59 20.33 4.51
N LYS A 219 -2.03 21.09 3.51
CA LYS A 219 -2.10 22.55 3.61
C LYS A 219 -2.99 22.99 4.77
N LYS A 220 -4.16 22.35 4.92
CA LYS A 220 -5.08 22.64 6.02
C LYS A 220 -4.46 22.31 7.38
N ALA A 221 -3.83 21.13 7.52
CA ALA A 221 -3.16 20.74 8.76
C ALA A 221 -2.02 21.68 9.15
N LEU A 222 -1.24 22.17 8.17
CA LEU A 222 -0.17 23.13 8.43
C LEU A 222 -0.71 24.51 8.86
N ALA A 223 -1.82 24.96 8.28
CA ALA A 223 -2.48 26.20 8.68
C ALA A 223 -3.03 26.13 10.13
N GLU A 224 -3.54 24.95 10.55
CA GLU A 224 -4.02 24.71 11.93
C GLU A 224 -2.93 24.91 13.00
N ILE A 225 -1.66 24.69 12.68
CA ILE A 225 -0.54 24.83 13.64
C ILE A 225 0.20 26.16 13.52
N GLN A 226 -0.06 26.95 12.48
CA GLN A 226 0.53 28.30 12.29
C GLN A 226 -0.32 29.40 12.94
N ASN A 227 -1.60 29.12 13.20
CA ASN A 227 -2.50 29.95 13.99
C ASN A 227 -2.48 29.50 15.46
#